data_1dd3bf61a0fa8496dbc3d8421c9625ae
#
_entry.id   1dd3bf61a0fa8496dbc3d8421c9625ae
#
_cell.length_a   1.000
_cell.length_b   1.000
_cell.length_c   1.000
_cell.angle_alpha   90.00
_cell.angle_beta   90.00
_cell.angle_gamma   90.00
#
_symmetry.space_group_name_H-M   'P 1'
#
loop_
_entity.id
_entity.type
_entity.pdbx_description
1 polymer ?
#
loop_
_entity_poly.entity_id
_entity_poly.type
_entity_poly.pdbx_seq_one_letter_code
_entity_poly.pdbx_strand_id
1 'polypeptide(L)'
;MTKNRPSTHFLKLILIISILLLFCFPQTALLQTTSIEYICAETDYETPVFIIRTDSKEPTIMIVAGTHGNEKAGIKAAEYLKDNLHIERGTLIIIPRANILACEENVRCFPAEINLNRVYPGNPQGNSIEKLASEIFNLMKRYDIGLLVDLHESIEFYRKNPKNYGQTVVIDSDDNCLLELSSFLVEEMNRGINEDSNKYQVLVDPVKGSTAYCAYSQLDIPALTFETCRKLPLSFRIEEQIKFVKIILSKWNMLAVQR
;
A
#
# COMPACT_ATOMS: atom_id res chain seq x y z
N MET A 1 63.81 33.63 -20.93
CA MET A 1 62.71 33.11 -20.13
C MET A 1 61.92 32.07 -20.95
N THR A 2 62.25 30.80 -20.77
CA THR A 2 61.60 29.69 -21.50
C THR A 2 60.37 29.25 -20.71
N LYS A 3 59.18 29.49 -21.28
CA LYS A 3 57.92 28.98 -20.75
C LYS A 3 57.84 27.45 -21.00
N ASN A 4 58.03 26.64 -19.97
CA ASN A 4 57.76 25.21 -20.01
C ASN A 4 56.26 24.98 -20.17
N ARG A 5 55.83 24.49 -21.33
CA ARG A 5 54.47 23.98 -21.54
C ARG A 5 54.41 22.57 -20.96
N PRO A 6 53.38 22.23 -20.13
CA PRO A 6 53.23 20.87 -19.65
C PRO A 6 53.04 19.90 -20.82
N SER A 7 53.60 18.69 -20.73
CA SER A 7 53.54 17.70 -21.79
C SER A 7 52.10 17.23 -21.98
N THR A 8 51.72 16.90 -23.23
CA THR A 8 50.40 16.39 -23.57
C THR A 8 49.99 15.11 -22.81
N HIS A 9 51.00 14.36 -22.32
CA HIS A 9 50.79 13.18 -21.46
C HIS A 9 50.34 13.57 -20.07
N PHE A 10 50.87 14.67 -19.49
CA PHE A 10 50.48 15.16 -18.19
C PHE A 10 49.04 15.69 -18.20
N LEU A 11 48.65 16.39 -19.25
CA LEU A 11 47.24 16.87 -19.41
C LEU A 11 46.25 15.71 -19.59
N LYS A 12 46.60 14.64 -20.32
CA LYS A 12 45.80 13.43 -20.49
C LYS A 12 45.64 12.69 -19.14
N LEU A 13 46.72 12.60 -18.37
CA LEU A 13 46.67 11.96 -17.04
C LEU A 13 45.76 12.71 -16.05
N ILE A 14 45.83 14.04 -16.03
CA ILE A 14 44.93 14.88 -15.20
C ILE A 14 43.47 14.71 -15.64
N LEU A 15 43.19 14.65 -16.94
CA LEU A 15 41.83 14.44 -17.47
C LEU A 15 41.26 13.06 -17.09
N ILE A 16 42.07 12.00 -17.14
CA ILE A 16 41.67 10.66 -16.76
C ILE A 16 41.42 10.57 -15.24
N ILE A 17 42.26 11.19 -14.41
CA ILE A 17 42.06 11.22 -12.97
C ILE A 17 40.82 12.05 -12.60
N SER A 18 40.52 13.15 -13.30
CA SER A 18 39.33 13.96 -13.09
C SER A 18 38.07 13.20 -13.48
N ILE A 19 38.09 12.38 -14.53
CA ILE A 19 36.98 11.52 -14.97
C ILE A 19 36.75 10.37 -13.96
N LEU A 20 37.83 9.77 -13.43
CA LEU A 20 37.74 8.72 -12.41
C LEU A 20 37.21 9.26 -11.06
N LEU A 21 37.54 10.49 -10.68
CA LEU A 21 37.02 11.14 -9.48
C LEU A 21 35.54 11.52 -9.60
N LEU A 22 35.03 11.75 -10.80
CA LEU A 22 33.59 11.99 -11.04
C LEU A 22 32.71 10.73 -10.86
N PHE A 23 33.30 9.54 -10.89
CA PHE A 23 32.57 8.27 -10.63
C PHE A 23 32.70 7.77 -9.18
N CYS A 24 33.47 8.43 -8.33
CA CYS A 24 33.61 8.12 -6.90
C CYS A 24 32.78 9.03 -5.99
N PHE A 25 31.59 9.45 -6.42
CA PHE A 25 30.61 9.91 -5.44
C PHE A 25 30.14 8.67 -4.68
N PRO A 26 30.28 8.60 -3.36
CA PRO A 26 29.63 7.56 -2.61
C PRO A 26 28.13 7.70 -2.92
N GLN A 27 27.57 6.70 -3.57
CA GLN A 27 26.14 6.56 -3.68
C GLN A 27 25.71 6.37 -2.23
N THR A 28 25.27 7.46 -1.59
CA THR A 28 24.69 7.40 -0.24
C THR A 28 23.52 6.46 -0.38
N ALA A 29 23.68 5.23 0.07
CA ALA A 29 22.59 4.29 0.16
C ALA A 29 21.52 4.98 1.01
N LEU A 30 20.39 5.31 0.41
CA LEU A 30 19.24 5.86 1.13
C LEU A 30 18.90 4.84 2.22
N LEU A 31 19.13 5.24 3.48
CA LEU A 31 18.97 4.34 4.61
C LEU A 31 17.47 4.16 4.88
N GLN A 32 16.93 3.04 4.42
CA GLN A 32 15.60 2.63 4.83
C GLN A 32 15.65 2.13 6.28
N THR A 33 14.74 2.58 7.11
CA THR A 33 14.53 2.08 8.48
C THR A 33 13.14 1.47 8.60
N THR A 34 13.01 0.42 9.40
CA THR A 34 11.72 -0.16 9.74
C THR A 34 11.53 -0.09 11.25
N SER A 35 10.41 0.45 11.68
CA SER A 35 9.96 0.44 13.07
C SER A 35 8.60 -0.21 13.20
N ILE A 36 8.29 -0.69 14.39
CA ILE A 36 6.99 -1.28 14.72
C ILE A 36 6.40 -0.44 15.85
N GLU A 37 5.15 -0.04 15.71
CA GLU A 37 4.33 0.46 16.79
C GLU A 37 3.11 -0.43 16.95
N TYR A 38 2.42 -0.29 18.07
CA TYR A 38 1.24 -1.11 18.36
C TYR A 38 0.05 -0.18 18.61
N ILE A 39 -1.08 -0.49 18.00
CA ILE A 39 -2.37 0.11 18.32
C ILE A 39 -3.15 -0.84 19.20
N CYS A 40 -4.09 -0.31 19.97
CA CYS A 40 -4.84 -1.06 20.99
C CYS A 40 -3.92 -1.84 21.95
N ALA A 41 -2.75 -1.28 22.29
CA ALA A 41 -1.75 -1.93 23.14
C ALA A 41 -2.36 -2.40 24.47
N GLU A 42 -1.81 -3.52 24.99
CA GLU A 42 -2.25 -4.16 26.24
C GLU A 42 -3.72 -4.66 26.21
N THR A 43 -4.28 -4.90 25.02
CA THR A 43 -5.59 -5.53 24.83
C THR A 43 -5.49 -6.75 23.91
N ASP A 44 -6.54 -7.58 23.87
CA ASP A 44 -6.62 -8.70 22.92
C ASP A 44 -6.58 -8.26 21.45
N TYR A 45 -6.83 -6.97 21.17
CA TYR A 45 -6.75 -6.35 19.84
C TYR A 45 -5.43 -5.65 19.56
N GLU A 46 -4.39 -5.89 20.36
CA GLU A 46 -3.07 -5.32 20.12
C GLU A 46 -2.58 -5.68 18.71
N THR A 47 -2.50 -4.66 17.86
CA THR A 47 -2.24 -4.85 16.43
C THR A 47 -0.93 -4.15 16.04
N PRO A 48 0.05 -4.90 15.47
CA PRO A 48 1.30 -4.31 15.03
C PRO A 48 1.12 -3.51 13.74
N VAL A 49 1.74 -2.34 13.73
CA VAL A 49 1.83 -1.40 12.59
C VAL A 49 3.29 -1.30 12.19
N PHE A 50 3.61 -1.66 10.96
CA PHE A 50 4.96 -1.59 10.42
C PHE A 50 5.17 -0.28 9.67
N ILE A 51 6.22 0.46 10.02
CA ILE A 51 6.52 1.76 9.44
C ILE A 51 7.89 1.70 8.79
N ILE A 52 7.91 1.72 7.47
CA ILE A 52 9.11 1.70 6.64
C ILE A 52 9.36 3.13 6.18
N ARG A 53 10.53 3.69 6.50
CA ARG A 53 10.87 5.09 6.22
C ARG A 53 12.22 5.21 5.55
N THR A 54 12.33 6.26 4.73
CA THR A 54 13.59 6.80 4.24
C THR A 54 13.83 8.19 4.84
N ASP A 55 14.93 8.83 4.48
CA ASP A 55 15.21 10.22 4.87
C ASP A 55 14.16 11.21 4.32
N SER A 56 13.53 10.88 3.19
CA SER A 56 12.40 11.63 2.64
C SER A 56 11.10 11.20 3.32
N LYS A 57 10.39 12.12 3.96
CA LYS A 57 9.12 11.78 4.62
C LYS A 57 7.99 11.51 3.62
N GLU A 58 8.01 12.17 2.46
CA GLU A 58 6.97 12.13 1.45
C GLU A 58 7.40 11.34 0.20
N PRO A 59 6.45 10.65 -0.47
CA PRO A 59 5.03 10.52 -0.09
C PRO A 59 4.83 9.54 1.08
N THR A 60 3.68 9.65 1.76
CA THR A 60 3.28 8.70 2.81
C THR A 60 2.09 7.87 2.31
N ILE A 61 2.25 6.56 2.24
CA ILE A 61 1.20 5.61 1.81
C ILE A 61 0.91 4.63 2.94
N MET A 62 -0.39 4.39 3.17
CA MET A 62 -0.84 3.40 4.15
C MET A 62 -1.51 2.22 3.46
N ILE A 63 -1.09 1.01 3.84
CA ILE A 63 -1.67 -0.26 3.38
C ILE A 63 -2.34 -0.92 4.56
N VAL A 64 -3.61 -1.25 4.41
CA VAL A 64 -4.39 -2.01 5.38
C VAL A 64 -4.78 -3.33 4.77
N ALA A 65 -4.67 -4.42 5.53
CA ALA A 65 -5.14 -5.73 5.18
C ALA A 65 -5.69 -6.44 6.43
N GLY A 66 -6.45 -7.51 6.25
CA GLY A 66 -6.98 -8.26 7.38
C GLY A 66 -8.09 -7.54 8.15
N THR A 67 -8.75 -6.58 7.55
CA THR A 67 -10.01 -6.01 8.02
C THR A 67 -11.08 -7.11 8.18
N HIS A 68 -11.08 -8.06 7.24
CA HIS A 68 -11.77 -9.35 7.37
C HIS A 68 -10.73 -10.47 7.46
N GLY A 69 -10.76 -11.24 8.57
CA GLY A 69 -9.69 -12.20 8.87
C GLY A 69 -9.62 -13.41 7.95
N ASN A 70 -10.70 -13.73 7.23
CA ASN A 70 -10.72 -14.82 6.25
C ASN A 70 -10.33 -14.39 4.83
N GLU A 71 -9.86 -13.16 4.63
CA GLU A 71 -9.38 -12.62 3.35
C GLU A 71 -7.86 -12.76 3.25
N LYS A 72 -7.42 -14.02 3.06
CA LYS A 72 -6.01 -14.44 3.24
C LYS A 72 -5.03 -13.82 2.26
N ALA A 73 -5.46 -13.47 1.04
CA ALA A 73 -4.52 -12.96 0.04
C ALA A 73 -3.98 -11.60 0.43
N GLY A 74 -4.84 -10.67 0.87
CA GLY A 74 -4.43 -9.36 1.35
C GLY A 74 -3.50 -9.44 2.55
N ILE A 75 -3.85 -10.28 3.54
CA ILE A 75 -3.01 -10.52 4.73
C ILE A 75 -1.61 -10.99 4.33
N LYS A 76 -1.52 -12.04 3.49
CA LYS A 76 -0.23 -12.62 3.06
C LYS A 76 0.56 -11.68 2.16
N ALA A 77 -0.11 -10.89 1.32
CA ALA A 77 0.54 -9.87 0.51
C ALA A 77 1.15 -8.77 1.38
N ALA A 78 0.41 -8.26 2.37
CA ALA A 78 0.90 -7.25 3.29
C ALA A 78 2.04 -7.78 4.19
N GLU A 79 1.96 -9.04 4.65
CA GLU A 79 3.05 -9.72 5.36
C GLU A 79 4.31 -9.84 4.48
N TYR A 80 4.16 -10.22 3.22
CA TYR A 80 5.28 -10.29 2.28
C TYR A 80 5.91 -8.91 2.05
N LEU A 81 5.07 -7.90 1.80
CA LEU A 81 5.53 -6.54 1.50
C LEU A 81 6.33 -5.92 2.65
N LYS A 82 5.88 -6.07 3.91
CA LYS A 82 6.60 -5.53 5.08
C LYS A 82 8.01 -6.10 5.24
N ASP A 83 8.24 -7.35 4.82
CA ASP A 83 9.51 -8.06 5.01
C ASP A 83 10.44 -7.95 3.79
N ASN A 84 9.89 -7.73 2.58
CA ASN A 84 10.63 -7.86 1.33
C ASN A 84 10.67 -6.58 0.49
N LEU A 85 9.99 -5.52 0.93
CA LEU A 85 9.95 -4.28 0.15
C LEU A 85 11.09 -3.35 0.55
N HIS A 86 11.76 -2.81 -0.45
CA HIS A 86 12.70 -1.71 -0.28
C HIS A 86 12.16 -0.48 -0.98
N ILE A 87 12.00 0.63 -0.22
CA ILE A 87 11.59 1.92 -0.77
C ILE A 87 12.77 2.88 -0.82
N GLU A 88 12.86 3.70 -1.87
CA GLU A 88 13.92 4.68 -2.05
C GLU A 88 13.55 6.07 -1.51
N ARG A 89 12.26 6.32 -1.32
CA ARG A 89 11.76 7.57 -0.75
C ARG A 89 10.41 7.39 -0.09
N GLY A 90 10.08 8.32 0.81
CA GLY A 90 8.78 8.38 1.46
C GLY A 90 8.66 7.50 2.70
N THR A 91 7.42 7.34 3.12
CA THR A 91 7.01 6.51 4.25
C THR A 91 5.94 5.52 3.79
N LEU A 92 6.11 4.26 4.13
CA LEU A 92 5.12 3.22 3.90
C LEU A 92 4.68 2.65 5.25
N ILE A 93 3.38 2.70 5.52
CA ILE A 93 2.76 2.16 6.73
C ILE A 93 1.99 0.92 6.32
N ILE A 94 2.21 -0.20 7.00
CA ILE A 94 1.56 -1.46 6.67
C ILE A 94 0.91 -2.04 7.93
N ILE A 95 -0.39 -2.31 7.86
CA ILE A 95 -1.15 -3.07 8.86
C ILE A 95 -1.59 -4.38 8.21
N PRO A 96 -0.86 -5.50 8.42
CA PRO A 96 -1.16 -6.76 7.74
C PRO A 96 -2.43 -7.44 8.25
N ARG A 97 -2.79 -7.23 9.52
CA ARG A 97 -3.87 -7.91 10.22
C ARG A 97 -4.67 -6.89 11.05
N ALA A 98 -5.46 -6.05 10.38
CA ALA A 98 -6.17 -4.96 11.04
C ALA A 98 -7.13 -5.46 12.14
N ASN A 99 -7.90 -6.53 11.90
CA ASN A 99 -8.66 -7.23 12.93
C ASN A 99 -7.92 -8.53 13.30
N ILE A 100 -6.99 -8.42 14.26
CA ILE A 100 -6.07 -9.52 14.58
C ILE A 100 -6.82 -10.79 15.02
N LEU A 101 -7.83 -10.68 15.86
CA LEU A 101 -8.61 -11.81 16.33
C LEU A 101 -9.40 -12.49 15.21
N ALA A 102 -9.98 -11.70 14.29
CA ALA A 102 -10.64 -12.27 13.11
C ALA A 102 -9.64 -13.02 12.21
N CYS A 103 -8.40 -12.52 12.11
CA CYS A 103 -7.33 -13.16 11.34
C CYS A 103 -6.86 -14.47 11.97
N GLU A 104 -6.73 -14.52 13.30
CA GLU A 104 -6.34 -15.71 14.06
C GLU A 104 -7.40 -16.81 13.94
N GLU A 105 -8.67 -16.45 14.12
CA GLU A 105 -9.81 -17.36 14.01
C GLU A 105 -10.18 -17.68 12.55
N ASN A 106 -9.56 -17.01 11.58
CA ASN A 106 -9.85 -17.16 10.15
C ASN A 106 -11.33 -16.96 9.81
N VAL A 107 -11.95 -15.97 10.44
CA VAL A 107 -13.36 -15.59 10.23
C VAL A 107 -13.46 -14.21 9.60
N ARG A 108 -14.64 -13.87 9.03
CA ARG A 108 -14.82 -12.55 8.42
C ARG A 108 -14.75 -11.44 9.45
N CYS A 109 -15.44 -11.58 10.58
CA CYS A 109 -15.52 -10.60 11.65
C CYS A 109 -15.30 -11.28 12.98
N PHE A 110 -14.68 -10.56 13.94
CA PHE A 110 -14.60 -10.98 15.32
C PHE A 110 -14.74 -9.72 16.22
N PRO A 111 -15.69 -9.65 17.12
CA PRO A 111 -16.81 -10.62 17.24
C PRO A 111 -17.67 -10.66 15.97
N ALA A 112 -18.40 -11.75 15.76
CA ALA A 112 -19.08 -12.05 14.49
C ALA A 112 -20.13 -10.98 14.08
N GLU A 113 -20.72 -10.32 15.08
CA GLU A 113 -21.81 -9.35 14.90
C GLU A 113 -21.33 -7.97 14.47
N ILE A 114 -20.01 -7.67 14.59
CA ILE A 114 -19.48 -6.34 14.33
C ILE A 114 -18.46 -6.40 13.20
N ASN A 115 -18.79 -5.75 12.09
CA ASN A 115 -17.90 -5.62 10.96
C ASN A 115 -17.02 -4.36 11.11
N LEU A 116 -15.71 -4.54 11.31
CA LEU A 116 -14.75 -3.44 11.41
C LEU A 116 -14.88 -2.46 10.22
N ASN A 117 -15.13 -2.99 9.01
CA ASN A 117 -15.33 -2.18 7.79
C ASN A 117 -16.72 -1.51 7.69
N ARG A 118 -17.38 -1.28 8.80
CA ARG A 118 -18.68 -0.56 8.92
C ARG A 118 -18.72 0.41 10.10
N VAL A 119 -17.65 0.47 10.89
CA VAL A 119 -17.65 1.26 12.14
C VAL A 119 -16.65 2.41 12.12
N TYR A 120 -15.90 2.62 11.02
CA TYR A 120 -15.05 3.81 10.93
C TYR A 120 -15.87 5.10 10.89
N PRO A 121 -15.36 6.20 11.49
CA PRO A 121 -14.00 6.42 12.00
C PRO A 121 -13.75 5.81 13.39
N GLY A 122 -14.70 5.09 13.95
CA GLY A 122 -14.63 4.49 15.27
C GLY A 122 -15.00 5.45 16.40
N ASN A 123 -14.90 4.93 17.62
CA ASN A 123 -15.14 5.68 18.84
C ASN A 123 -14.12 5.25 19.90
N PRO A 124 -13.23 6.13 20.40
CA PRO A 124 -12.22 5.78 21.41
C PRO A 124 -12.83 5.40 22.77
N GLN A 125 -14.12 5.72 23.01
CA GLN A 125 -14.88 5.33 24.20
C GLN A 125 -15.87 4.19 23.94
N GLY A 126 -15.88 3.64 22.73
CA GLY A 126 -16.77 2.57 22.29
C GLY A 126 -16.30 1.16 22.68
N ASN A 127 -16.88 0.16 22.04
CA ASN A 127 -16.45 -1.22 22.18
C ASN A 127 -15.05 -1.44 21.53
N SER A 128 -14.48 -2.64 21.69
CA SER A 128 -13.12 -2.94 21.22
C SER A 128 -12.94 -2.72 19.72
N ILE A 129 -13.95 -3.02 18.88
CA ILE A 129 -13.87 -2.82 17.43
C ILE A 129 -13.98 -1.35 17.05
N GLU A 130 -14.80 -0.57 17.75
CA GLU A 130 -14.88 0.88 17.56
C GLU A 130 -13.58 1.58 18.00
N LYS A 131 -12.95 1.11 19.08
CA LYS A 131 -11.62 1.58 19.50
C LYS A 131 -10.55 1.25 18.45
N LEU A 132 -10.53 0.02 17.96
CA LEU A 132 -9.61 -0.40 16.91
C LEU A 132 -9.76 0.45 15.63
N ALA A 133 -11.01 0.67 15.18
CA ALA A 133 -11.30 1.56 14.06
C ALA A 133 -10.78 2.99 14.30
N SER A 134 -10.99 3.52 15.52
CA SER A 134 -10.52 4.84 15.91
C SER A 134 -9.00 4.95 15.91
N GLU A 135 -8.30 3.93 16.39
CA GLU A 135 -6.83 3.89 16.38
C GLU A 135 -6.29 3.87 14.94
N ILE A 136 -6.84 3.02 14.07
CA ILE A 136 -6.44 2.98 12.63
C ILE A 136 -6.73 4.33 11.96
N PHE A 137 -7.88 4.93 12.20
CA PHE A 137 -8.24 6.24 11.65
C PHE A 137 -7.31 7.36 12.17
N ASN A 138 -6.90 7.30 13.43
CA ASN A 138 -5.96 8.26 14.02
C ASN A 138 -4.54 8.11 13.47
N LEU A 139 -4.11 6.88 13.05
CA LEU A 139 -2.86 6.69 12.32
C LEU A 139 -2.84 7.48 11.01
N MET A 140 -3.94 7.49 10.24
CA MET A 140 -4.03 8.23 8.98
C MET A 140 -3.73 9.72 9.18
N LYS A 141 -4.31 10.32 10.22
CA LYS A 141 -4.08 11.72 10.59
C LYS A 141 -2.67 11.97 11.12
N ARG A 142 -2.20 11.10 12.03
CA ARG A 142 -0.89 11.26 12.70
C ARG A 142 0.26 11.20 11.71
N TYR A 143 0.15 10.37 10.69
CA TYR A 143 1.17 10.20 9.66
C TYR A 143 0.94 11.05 8.42
N ASP A 144 -0.12 11.84 8.37
CA ASP A 144 -0.47 12.70 7.24
C ASP A 144 -0.39 11.90 5.91
N ILE A 145 -1.13 10.77 5.85
CA ILE A 145 -1.03 9.88 4.70
C ILE A 145 -1.62 10.53 3.44
N GLY A 146 -0.94 10.38 2.31
CA GLY A 146 -1.38 10.90 1.02
C GLY A 146 -2.21 9.90 0.20
N LEU A 147 -2.21 8.62 0.59
CA LEU A 147 -3.00 7.57 -0.06
C LEU A 147 -3.25 6.41 0.90
N LEU A 148 -4.49 5.93 0.93
CA LEU A 148 -4.86 4.67 1.59
C LEU A 148 -5.07 3.56 0.53
N VAL A 149 -4.54 2.37 0.80
CA VAL A 149 -4.81 1.14 0.04
C VAL A 149 -5.36 0.09 1.00
N ASP A 150 -6.60 -0.33 0.82
CA ASP A 150 -7.25 -1.38 1.61
C ASP A 150 -7.36 -2.66 0.79
N LEU A 151 -6.74 -3.75 1.27
CA LEU A 151 -6.59 -5.01 0.56
C LEU A 151 -7.65 -6.02 1.01
N HIS A 152 -8.54 -6.37 0.10
CA HIS A 152 -9.70 -7.22 0.33
C HIS A 152 -9.82 -8.40 -0.62
N GLU A 153 -10.79 -9.27 -0.35
CA GLU A 153 -11.17 -10.38 -1.22
C GLU A 153 -12.68 -10.59 -1.23
N SER A 154 -13.21 -10.83 -2.40
CA SER A 154 -14.61 -11.21 -2.58
C SER A 154 -14.79 -12.67 -3.01
N ILE A 155 -15.95 -13.24 -2.78
CA ILE A 155 -16.23 -14.67 -3.05
C ILE A 155 -16.48 -14.97 -4.52
N GLU A 156 -16.87 -13.96 -5.32
CA GLU A 156 -17.18 -14.10 -6.74
C GLU A 156 -16.71 -12.88 -7.53
N PHE A 157 -16.49 -13.04 -8.83
CA PHE A 157 -16.20 -11.96 -9.77
C PHE A 157 -17.38 -10.98 -9.87
N TYR A 158 -17.09 -9.69 -9.80
CA TYR A 158 -18.10 -8.64 -10.00
C TYR A 158 -18.81 -8.79 -11.36
N ARG A 159 -18.05 -9.05 -12.42
CA ARG A 159 -18.61 -9.21 -13.78
C ARG A 159 -19.56 -10.40 -13.93
N LYS A 160 -19.42 -11.42 -13.07
CA LYS A 160 -20.34 -12.58 -13.05
C LYS A 160 -21.53 -12.37 -12.13
N ASN A 161 -21.31 -11.65 -11.02
CA ASN A 161 -22.34 -11.35 -10.05
C ASN A 161 -22.05 -10.00 -9.35
N PRO A 162 -22.71 -8.90 -9.78
CA PRO A 162 -22.48 -7.56 -9.24
C PRO A 162 -22.81 -7.34 -7.76
N LYS A 163 -23.28 -8.38 -7.06
CA LYS A 163 -23.42 -8.36 -5.59
C LYS A 163 -22.09 -8.64 -4.87
N ASN A 164 -21.03 -8.93 -5.63
CA ASN A 164 -19.68 -9.20 -5.14
C ASN A 164 -18.71 -8.20 -5.78
N TYR A 165 -17.52 -8.08 -5.20
CA TYR A 165 -16.51 -7.09 -5.60
C TYR A 165 -15.27 -7.71 -6.26
N GLY A 166 -15.22 -9.04 -6.47
CA GLY A 166 -13.98 -9.68 -6.97
C GLY A 166 -13.53 -9.14 -8.31
N GLN A 167 -12.26 -8.84 -8.42
CA GLN A 167 -11.57 -8.18 -9.53
C GLN A 167 -12.05 -6.74 -9.75
N THR A 168 -12.10 -5.96 -8.65
CA THR A 168 -12.39 -4.52 -8.73
C THR A 168 -11.35 -3.67 -7.99
N VAL A 169 -11.24 -2.42 -8.41
CA VAL A 169 -10.70 -1.32 -7.64
C VAL A 169 -11.88 -0.44 -7.26
N VAL A 170 -12.29 -0.48 -6.00
CA VAL A 170 -13.40 0.31 -5.49
C VAL A 170 -12.88 1.65 -4.99
N ILE A 171 -13.58 2.71 -5.38
CA ILE A 171 -13.34 4.08 -4.96
C ILE A 171 -14.63 4.70 -4.41
N ASP A 172 -14.48 5.62 -3.48
CA ASP A 172 -15.61 6.23 -2.77
C ASP A 172 -16.09 7.56 -3.41
N SER A 173 -15.46 7.98 -4.51
CA SER A 173 -15.78 9.22 -5.23
C SER A 173 -15.46 9.10 -6.71
N ASP A 174 -16.18 9.86 -7.52
CA ASP A 174 -15.94 10.07 -8.95
C ASP A 174 -15.01 11.27 -9.23
N ASP A 175 -14.21 11.68 -8.24
CA ASP A 175 -13.17 12.68 -8.42
C ASP A 175 -12.21 12.29 -9.56
N ASN A 176 -11.90 13.25 -10.42
CA ASN A 176 -11.13 13.00 -11.64
C ASN A 176 -9.75 12.41 -11.34
N CYS A 177 -9.04 12.88 -10.32
CA CYS A 177 -7.69 12.38 -10.00
C CYS A 177 -7.76 10.93 -9.51
N LEU A 178 -8.78 10.60 -8.70
CA LEU A 178 -8.98 9.24 -8.20
C LEU A 178 -9.44 8.29 -9.31
N LEU A 179 -10.29 8.74 -10.22
CA LEU A 179 -10.71 8.00 -11.41
C LEU A 179 -9.53 7.75 -12.37
N GLU A 180 -8.70 8.75 -12.64
CA GLU A 180 -7.50 8.59 -13.49
C GLU A 180 -6.51 7.60 -12.89
N LEU A 181 -6.25 7.70 -11.58
CA LEU A 181 -5.39 6.77 -10.86
C LEU A 181 -5.92 5.34 -10.94
N SER A 182 -7.18 5.13 -10.56
CA SER A 182 -7.79 3.80 -10.52
C SER A 182 -7.91 3.18 -11.93
N SER A 183 -8.20 3.98 -12.95
CA SER A 183 -8.25 3.54 -14.35
C SER A 183 -6.86 3.08 -14.83
N PHE A 184 -5.81 3.85 -14.53
CA PHE A 184 -4.44 3.46 -14.83
C PHE A 184 -4.08 2.13 -14.14
N LEU A 185 -4.41 1.98 -12.86
CA LEU A 185 -4.12 0.75 -12.10
C LEU A 185 -4.85 -0.45 -12.70
N VAL A 186 -6.12 -0.29 -13.05
CA VAL A 186 -6.92 -1.35 -13.71
C VAL A 186 -6.33 -1.74 -15.06
N GLU A 187 -5.86 -0.77 -15.87
CA GLU A 187 -5.18 -1.05 -17.13
C GLU A 187 -3.92 -1.89 -16.92
N GLU A 188 -3.05 -1.50 -15.97
CA GLU A 188 -1.83 -2.23 -15.63
C GLU A 188 -2.12 -3.64 -15.09
N MET A 189 -3.14 -3.77 -14.23
CA MET A 189 -3.54 -5.06 -13.68
C MET A 189 -4.10 -6.00 -14.75
N ASN A 190 -4.78 -5.48 -15.76
CA ASN A 190 -5.38 -6.26 -16.82
C ASN A 190 -4.39 -6.72 -17.90
N ARG A 191 -3.15 -6.25 -17.88
CA ARG A 191 -2.13 -6.71 -18.83
C ARG A 191 -1.88 -8.20 -18.68
N GLY A 192 -2.15 -8.95 -19.75
CA GLY A 192 -2.00 -10.40 -19.79
C GLY A 192 -3.23 -11.19 -19.32
N ILE A 193 -4.33 -10.53 -18.90
CA ILE A 193 -5.59 -11.21 -18.62
C ILE A 193 -6.41 -11.31 -19.89
N ASN A 194 -6.53 -12.54 -20.44
CA ASN A 194 -7.22 -12.78 -21.69
C ASN A 194 -8.74 -12.94 -21.52
N GLU A 195 -9.17 -13.50 -20.41
CA GLU A 195 -10.59 -13.75 -20.15
C GLU A 195 -11.27 -12.50 -19.57
N ASP A 196 -12.23 -11.94 -20.30
CA ASP A 196 -12.90 -10.69 -19.89
C ASP A 196 -13.62 -10.80 -18.55
N SER A 197 -14.17 -11.96 -18.21
CA SER A 197 -14.82 -12.18 -16.93
C SER A 197 -13.90 -12.07 -15.73
N ASN A 198 -12.58 -12.19 -15.96
CA ASN A 198 -11.54 -12.14 -14.93
C ASN A 198 -10.82 -10.78 -14.87
N LYS A 199 -11.13 -9.87 -15.79
CA LYS A 199 -10.54 -8.53 -15.80
C LYS A 199 -11.03 -7.68 -14.65
N TYR A 200 -10.11 -6.89 -14.13
CA TYR A 200 -10.40 -5.84 -13.15
C TYR A 200 -11.20 -4.69 -13.78
N GLN A 201 -11.95 -3.98 -12.96
CA GLN A 201 -12.63 -2.75 -13.32
C GLN A 201 -12.68 -1.78 -12.16
N VAL A 202 -12.83 -0.50 -12.47
CA VAL A 202 -13.11 0.53 -11.46
C VAL A 202 -14.58 0.45 -11.07
N LEU A 203 -14.86 0.57 -9.78
CA LEU A 203 -16.22 0.67 -9.25
C LEU A 203 -16.30 1.87 -8.32
N VAL A 204 -17.19 2.81 -8.63
CA VAL A 204 -17.52 3.91 -7.72
C VAL A 204 -18.66 3.42 -6.83
N ASP A 205 -18.35 3.07 -5.59
CA ASP A 205 -19.32 2.53 -4.63
C ASP A 205 -18.95 2.91 -3.19
N PRO A 206 -19.39 4.09 -2.72
CA PRO A 206 -19.06 4.58 -1.39
C PRO A 206 -19.72 3.73 -0.30
N VAL A 207 -18.91 2.95 0.41
CA VAL A 207 -19.35 2.07 1.49
C VAL A 207 -19.22 2.79 2.83
N LYS A 208 -20.30 3.42 3.30
CA LYS A 208 -20.30 4.17 4.57
C LYS A 208 -19.78 3.33 5.72
N GLY A 209 -18.89 3.93 6.51
CA GLY A 209 -18.24 3.30 7.65
C GLY A 209 -17.12 2.35 7.30
N SER A 210 -16.71 2.24 6.02
CA SER A 210 -15.47 1.56 5.64
C SER A 210 -14.26 2.44 5.91
N THR A 211 -13.09 1.79 5.95
CA THR A 211 -11.78 2.45 6.07
C THR A 211 -11.60 3.49 4.96
N ALA A 212 -11.80 3.07 3.69
CA ALA A 212 -11.62 3.90 2.52
C ALA A 212 -12.63 5.07 2.48
N TYR A 213 -13.92 4.80 2.72
CA TYR A 213 -14.94 5.84 2.78
C TYR A 213 -14.60 6.94 3.79
N CYS A 214 -14.16 6.56 5.00
CA CYS A 214 -13.84 7.54 6.04
C CYS A 214 -12.53 8.29 5.78
N ALA A 215 -11.53 7.65 5.19
CA ALA A 215 -10.32 8.32 4.74
C ALA A 215 -10.65 9.42 3.73
N TYR A 216 -11.45 9.12 2.72
CA TYR A 216 -11.85 10.10 1.72
C TYR A 216 -12.80 11.17 2.28
N SER A 217 -13.93 10.76 2.88
CA SER A 217 -15.00 11.68 3.25
C SER A 217 -14.72 12.59 4.43
N GLN A 218 -13.80 12.19 5.34
CA GLN A 218 -13.51 12.93 6.56
C GLN A 218 -12.11 13.53 6.61
N LEU A 219 -11.17 13.01 5.83
CA LEU A 219 -9.78 13.47 5.84
C LEU A 219 -9.31 13.97 4.47
N ASP A 220 -10.15 13.87 3.43
CA ASP A 220 -9.81 14.20 2.04
C ASP A 220 -8.60 13.39 1.52
N ILE A 221 -8.44 12.17 2.03
CA ILE A 221 -7.37 11.26 1.65
C ILE A 221 -7.86 10.35 0.54
N PRO A 222 -7.23 10.36 -0.65
CA PRO A 222 -7.51 9.38 -1.69
C PRO A 222 -7.43 7.97 -1.16
N ALA A 223 -8.42 7.12 -1.47
CA ALA A 223 -8.49 5.76 -0.95
C ALA A 223 -8.90 4.78 -2.04
N LEU A 224 -8.24 3.63 -2.05
CA LEU A 224 -8.48 2.53 -2.98
C LEU A 224 -8.74 1.26 -2.21
N THR A 225 -9.89 0.62 -2.42
CA THR A 225 -10.13 -0.76 -1.97
C THR A 225 -9.86 -1.70 -3.15
N PHE A 226 -8.90 -2.60 -2.99
CA PHE A 226 -8.52 -3.58 -4.00
C PHE A 226 -9.07 -4.95 -3.66
N GLU A 227 -9.91 -5.49 -4.53
CA GLU A 227 -10.66 -6.72 -4.32
C GLU A 227 -10.21 -7.83 -5.29
N THR A 228 -9.63 -8.91 -4.78
CA THR A 228 -9.38 -10.11 -5.57
C THR A 228 -10.48 -11.15 -5.39
N CYS A 229 -10.70 -12.00 -6.42
CA CYS A 229 -11.75 -13.01 -6.40
C CYS A 229 -11.24 -14.34 -5.83
N ARG A 230 -11.92 -14.87 -4.79
CA ARG A 230 -11.57 -16.14 -4.14
C ARG A 230 -11.73 -17.38 -5.03
N LYS A 231 -12.35 -17.28 -6.20
CA LYS A 231 -12.40 -18.36 -7.20
C LYS A 231 -11.03 -18.65 -7.82
N LEU A 232 -10.11 -17.69 -7.75
CA LEU A 232 -8.74 -17.84 -8.24
C LEU A 232 -7.85 -18.52 -7.17
N PRO A 233 -6.77 -19.21 -7.57
CA PRO A 233 -5.82 -19.80 -6.64
C PRO A 233 -5.25 -18.77 -5.66
N LEU A 234 -5.01 -19.16 -4.41
CA LEU A 234 -4.52 -18.25 -3.37
C LEU A 234 -3.18 -17.61 -3.73
N SER A 235 -2.25 -18.38 -4.30
CA SER A 235 -0.94 -17.88 -4.74
C SER A 235 -1.09 -16.75 -5.77
N PHE A 236 -1.94 -16.97 -6.78
CA PHE A 236 -2.23 -15.95 -7.79
C PHE A 236 -2.80 -14.68 -7.17
N ARG A 237 -3.77 -14.79 -6.26
CA ARG A 237 -4.37 -13.62 -5.58
C ARG A 237 -3.37 -12.85 -4.73
N ILE A 238 -2.44 -13.55 -4.05
CA ILE A 238 -1.34 -12.93 -3.30
C ILE A 238 -0.44 -12.13 -4.26
N GLU A 239 -0.04 -12.74 -5.38
CA GLU A 239 0.79 -12.08 -6.40
C GLU A 239 0.11 -10.85 -6.98
N GLU A 240 -1.20 -10.90 -7.26
CA GLU A 240 -1.97 -9.76 -7.75
C GLU A 240 -2.05 -8.61 -6.71
N GLN A 241 -2.24 -8.93 -5.44
CA GLN A 241 -2.24 -7.95 -4.35
C GLN A 241 -0.86 -7.27 -4.22
N ILE A 242 0.22 -8.04 -4.28
CA ILE A 242 1.60 -7.52 -4.28
C ILE A 242 1.86 -6.65 -5.50
N LYS A 243 1.46 -7.12 -6.70
CA LYS A 243 1.61 -6.40 -7.97
C LYS A 243 0.90 -5.05 -7.91
N PHE A 244 -0.35 -5.02 -7.45
CA PHE A 244 -1.13 -3.79 -7.31
C PHE A 244 -0.42 -2.75 -6.46
N VAL A 245 0.04 -3.13 -5.27
CA VAL A 245 0.78 -2.23 -4.38
C VAL A 245 2.08 -1.75 -5.04
N LYS A 246 2.85 -2.65 -5.69
CA LYS A 246 4.10 -2.27 -6.36
C LYS A 246 3.87 -1.28 -7.51
N ILE A 247 2.79 -1.40 -8.28
CA ILE A 247 2.45 -0.43 -9.33
C ILE A 247 2.18 0.95 -8.71
N ILE A 248 1.45 1.01 -7.60
CA ILE A 248 1.21 2.26 -6.88
C ILE A 248 2.53 2.87 -6.43
N LEU A 249 3.35 2.12 -5.71
CA LEU A 249 4.62 2.62 -5.19
C LEU A 249 5.57 3.09 -6.29
N SER A 250 5.59 2.39 -7.44
CA SER A 250 6.36 2.82 -8.62
C SER A 250 5.84 4.12 -9.20
N LYS A 251 4.51 4.30 -9.28
CA LYS A 251 3.88 5.53 -9.79
C LYS A 251 4.21 6.75 -8.91
N TRP A 252 4.39 6.54 -7.62
CA TRP A 252 4.84 7.57 -6.66
C TRP A 252 6.36 7.69 -6.54
N ASN A 253 7.14 7.00 -7.40
CA ASN A 253 8.60 6.97 -7.36
C ASN A 253 9.16 6.53 -5.98
N MET A 254 8.45 5.64 -5.30
CA MET A 254 8.90 5.07 -4.04
C MET A 254 9.80 3.84 -4.23
N LEU A 255 9.75 3.19 -5.38
CA LEU A 255 10.60 2.04 -5.72
C LEU A 255 11.70 2.43 -6.69
N ALA A 256 12.83 1.70 -6.64
CA ALA A 256 13.88 1.82 -7.64
C ALA A 256 13.33 1.62 -9.06
N VAL A 257 13.73 2.48 -9.97
CA VAL A 257 13.48 2.26 -11.39
C VAL A 257 14.27 1.03 -11.81
N GLN A 258 13.60 -0.07 -12.10
CA GLN A 258 14.25 -1.23 -12.72
C GLN A 258 14.81 -0.79 -14.09
N ARG A 259 16.14 -0.67 -14.14
CA ARG A 259 16.88 -0.35 -15.39
C ARG A 259 17.06 -1.60 -16.22
#